data_b8276d66da4e7dd492f1f10c8b953a1f
#
_entry.id   b8276d66da4e7dd492f1f10c8b953a1f
#
_cell.length_a   1.000
_cell.length_b   1.000
_cell.length_c   1.000
_cell.angle_alpha   90.00
_cell.angle_beta   90.00
_cell.angle_gamma   90.00
#
_symmetry.space_group_name_H-M   'P 1'
#
loop_
_entity.id
_entity.type
_entity.pdbx_description
1 polymer ?
#
loop_
_entity_poly.entity_id
_entity_poly.type
_entity_poly.pdbx_seq_one_letter_code
_entity_poly.pdbx_strand_id
1 'polypeptide(L)'
;MQWLASFLFTIFLFAWTGMYAVGFSLIAVLVPFRQRSMMARGWAQGLLFVLKWMCRLDYKVEGRKHLPHGNHIALLKHSSSWETFAQVVLLPDQVWVLKRELTWVPFLGWALRFMHAIAVNRGAGGAAVRSVLEQGRARIREGLWVVIFPEGTRMAPGQTRRYGISGALLAAENDRLIVPVAHDAGYYWPRRGLYKKPGTIRVVIGPPIAAAGRDAREVMAEAQAWIEAHSRH
;
A
#
# COMPACT_ATOMS: atom_id res chain seq x y z
N MET A 1 -21.08 -19.95 -9.30
CA MET A 1 -19.83 -19.73 -10.07
C MET A 1 -18.89 -18.72 -9.41
N GLN A 2 -19.33 -17.53 -8.98
CA GLN A 2 -18.44 -16.49 -8.40
C GLN A 2 -17.72 -16.90 -7.10
N TRP A 3 -18.37 -17.69 -6.23
CA TRP A 3 -17.75 -18.26 -5.03
C TRP A 3 -16.57 -19.18 -5.37
N LEU A 4 -16.75 -20.06 -6.37
CA LEU A 4 -15.70 -20.96 -6.84
C LEU A 4 -14.53 -20.17 -7.43
N ALA A 5 -14.79 -19.18 -8.29
CA ALA A 5 -13.77 -18.30 -8.84
C ALA A 5 -12.98 -17.56 -7.73
N SER A 6 -13.71 -17.05 -6.72
CA SER A 6 -13.09 -16.38 -5.57
C SER A 6 -12.22 -17.31 -4.72
N PHE A 7 -12.65 -18.56 -4.54
CA PHE A 7 -11.90 -19.58 -3.81
C PHE A 7 -10.63 -19.98 -4.59
N LEU A 8 -10.76 -20.30 -5.87
CA LEU A 8 -9.63 -20.65 -6.74
C LEU A 8 -8.62 -19.50 -6.85
N PHE A 9 -9.10 -18.26 -6.97
CA PHE A 9 -8.23 -17.10 -6.93
C PHE A 9 -7.48 -16.98 -5.59
N THR A 10 -8.11 -17.32 -4.48
CA THR A 10 -7.44 -17.28 -3.17
C THR A 10 -6.33 -18.32 -3.08
N ILE A 11 -6.54 -19.53 -3.60
CA ILE A 11 -5.48 -20.55 -3.71
C ILE A 11 -4.35 -20.03 -4.59
N PHE A 12 -4.68 -19.48 -5.77
CA PHE A 12 -3.71 -18.90 -6.68
C PHE A 12 -2.91 -17.78 -6.01
N LEU A 13 -3.56 -16.85 -5.29
CA LEU A 13 -2.91 -15.76 -4.58
C LEU A 13 -1.81 -16.27 -3.64
N PHE A 14 -2.11 -17.28 -2.82
CA PHE A 14 -1.13 -17.81 -1.89
C PHE A 14 -0.02 -18.62 -2.58
N ALA A 15 -0.37 -19.47 -3.54
CA ALA A 15 0.59 -20.26 -4.30
C ALA A 15 1.53 -19.36 -5.11
N TRP A 16 0.99 -18.40 -5.85
CA TRP A 16 1.74 -17.43 -6.63
C TRP A 16 2.66 -16.58 -5.76
N THR A 17 2.13 -16.05 -4.64
CA THR A 17 2.93 -15.25 -3.70
C THR A 17 4.04 -16.06 -3.06
N GLY A 18 3.76 -17.31 -2.66
CA GLY A 18 4.76 -18.21 -2.08
C GLY A 18 5.87 -18.56 -3.08
N MET A 19 5.51 -18.98 -4.29
CA MET A 19 6.45 -19.29 -5.35
C MET A 19 7.31 -18.06 -5.71
N TYR A 20 6.64 -16.92 -5.85
CA TYR A 20 7.33 -15.68 -6.19
C TYR A 20 8.25 -15.19 -5.07
N ALA A 21 7.85 -15.32 -3.80
CA ALA A 21 8.68 -14.96 -2.65
C ALA A 21 9.95 -15.82 -2.57
N VAL A 22 9.85 -17.12 -2.85
CA VAL A 22 11.03 -18.01 -2.92
C VAL A 22 11.98 -17.57 -4.04
N GLY A 23 11.50 -17.49 -5.29
CA GLY A 23 12.33 -17.10 -6.44
C GLY A 23 12.91 -15.69 -6.29
N PHE A 24 12.09 -14.75 -5.81
CA PHE A 24 12.53 -13.39 -5.52
C PHE A 24 13.65 -13.36 -4.48
N SER A 25 13.51 -14.10 -3.37
CA SER A 25 14.52 -14.11 -2.29
C SER A 25 15.88 -14.65 -2.73
N LEU A 26 15.88 -15.61 -3.67
CA LEU A 26 17.11 -16.16 -4.23
C LEU A 26 17.83 -15.17 -5.15
N ILE A 27 17.08 -14.35 -5.90
CA ILE A 27 17.63 -13.42 -6.89
C ILE A 27 17.90 -12.04 -6.29
N ALA A 28 17.09 -11.62 -5.33
CA ALA A 28 17.10 -10.25 -4.80
C ALA A 28 18.45 -9.81 -4.22
N VAL A 29 19.24 -10.75 -3.69
CA VAL A 29 20.57 -10.44 -3.15
C VAL A 29 21.56 -10.03 -4.25
N LEU A 30 21.35 -10.50 -5.48
CA LEU A 30 22.25 -10.31 -6.63
C LEU A 30 21.91 -9.07 -7.48
N VAL A 31 20.75 -8.46 -7.26
CA VAL A 31 20.24 -7.40 -8.14
C VAL A 31 19.96 -6.10 -7.37
N PRO A 32 20.12 -4.92 -8.02
CA PRO A 32 19.83 -3.63 -7.41
C PRO A 32 18.33 -3.43 -7.17
N PHE A 33 17.98 -2.47 -6.31
CA PHE A 33 16.59 -2.20 -5.89
C PHE A 33 15.62 -2.00 -7.07
N ARG A 34 16.05 -1.30 -8.13
CA ARG A 34 15.21 -1.06 -9.31
C ARG A 34 14.72 -2.38 -9.95
N GLN A 35 15.59 -3.37 -10.06
CA GLN A 35 15.23 -4.68 -10.61
C GLN A 35 14.32 -5.44 -9.64
N ARG A 36 14.55 -5.34 -8.33
CA ARG A 36 13.66 -5.88 -7.30
C ARG A 36 12.26 -5.27 -7.40
N SER A 37 12.18 -3.95 -7.60
CA SER A 37 10.92 -3.23 -7.81
C SER A 37 10.19 -3.71 -9.07
N MET A 38 10.92 -3.92 -10.17
CA MET A 38 10.33 -4.49 -11.41
C MET A 38 9.80 -5.90 -11.20
N MET A 39 10.52 -6.76 -10.47
CA MET A 39 10.05 -8.10 -10.10
C MET A 39 8.77 -8.02 -9.25
N ALA A 40 8.76 -7.16 -8.22
CA ALA A 40 7.57 -6.96 -7.39
C ALA A 40 6.36 -6.46 -8.22
N ARG A 41 6.59 -5.58 -9.21
CA ARG A 41 5.55 -5.16 -10.16
C ARG A 41 5.01 -6.33 -10.99
N GLY A 42 5.89 -7.20 -11.50
CA GLY A 42 5.50 -8.41 -12.23
C GLY A 42 4.63 -9.34 -11.39
N TRP A 43 5.01 -9.55 -10.12
CA TRP A 43 4.19 -10.30 -9.16
C TRP A 43 2.79 -9.70 -9.00
N ALA A 44 2.71 -8.40 -8.75
CA ALA A 44 1.44 -7.70 -8.55
C ALA A 44 0.59 -7.68 -9.82
N GLN A 45 1.19 -7.48 -11.01
CA GLN A 45 0.50 -7.52 -12.31
C GLN A 45 -0.09 -8.90 -12.57
N GLY A 46 0.63 -9.98 -12.26
CA GLY A 46 0.12 -11.35 -12.36
C GLY A 46 -1.12 -11.58 -11.50
N LEU A 47 -1.11 -11.09 -10.24
CA LEU A 47 -2.28 -11.15 -9.36
C LEU A 47 -3.46 -10.35 -9.90
N LEU A 48 -3.23 -9.13 -10.37
CA LEU A 48 -4.28 -8.26 -10.92
C LEU A 48 -4.87 -8.84 -12.20
N PHE A 49 -4.03 -9.42 -13.07
CA PHE A 49 -4.46 -10.08 -14.29
C PHE A 49 -5.39 -11.28 -14.01
N VAL A 50 -4.97 -12.19 -13.12
CA VAL A 50 -5.78 -13.36 -12.78
C VAL A 50 -7.05 -12.95 -12.03
N LEU A 51 -7.00 -11.94 -11.16
CA LEU A 51 -8.17 -11.39 -10.49
C LEU A 51 -9.21 -10.85 -11.47
N LYS A 52 -8.76 -10.11 -12.48
CA LYS A 52 -9.61 -9.57 -13.54
C LYS A 52 -10.33 -10.67 -14.32
N TRP A 53 -9.59 -11.67 -14.80
CA TRP A 53 -10.17 -12.71 -15.65
C TRP A 53 -10.95 -13.77 -14.87
N MET A 54 -10.46 -14.18 -13.71
CA MET A 54 -11.10 -15.21 -12.90
C MET A 54 -12.28 -14.70 -12.10
N CYS A 55 -12.10 -13.55 -11.42
CA CYS A 55 -13.13 -12.97 -10.55
C CYS A 55 -13.93 -11.85 -11.23
N ARG A 56 -13.59 -11.46 -12.46
CA ARG A 56 -14.21 -10.30 -13.16
C ARG A 56 -14.10 -9.02 -12.32
N LEU A 57 -12.99 -8.85 -11.60
CA LEU A 57 -12.72 -7.69 -10.76
C LEU A 57 -11.51 -6.94 -11.32
N ASP A 58 -11.79 -5.83 -11.99
CA ASP A 58 -10.82 -4.93 -12.60
C ASP A 58 -10.63 -3.66 -11.76
N TYR A 59 -9.83 -2.72 -12.22
CA TYR A 59 -9.67 -1.41 -11.60
C TYR A 59 -9.46 -0.29 -12.62
N LYS A 60 -9.83 0.92 -12.23
CA LYS A 60 -9.63 2.16 -12.99
C LYS A 60 -8.96 3.20 -12.12
N VAL A 61 -7.98 3.91 -12.67
CA VAL A 61 -7.21 4.94 -11.95
C VAL A 61 -7.53 6.32 -12.50
N GLU A 62 -7.95 7.21 -11.61
CA GLU A 62 -8.19 8.62 -11.87
C GLU A 62 -7.12 9.48 -11.16
N GLY A 63 -6.84 10.66 -11.67
CA GLY A 63 -5.96 11.61 -11.01
C GLY A 63 -4.45 11.33 -11.12
N ARG A 64 -3.98 10.47 -12.03
CA ARG A 64 -2.53 10.21 -12.23
C ARG A 64 -1.70 11.48 -12.43
N LYS A 65 -2.30 12.54 -12.98
CA LYS A 65 -1.67 13.87 -13.15
C LYS A 65 -1.27 14.54 -11.84
N HIS A 66 -1.82 14.08 -10.71
CA HIS A 66 -1.50 14.61 -9.39
C HIS A 66 -0.25 13.95 -8.76
N LEU A 67 0.34 12.95 -9.41
CA LEU A 67 1.60 12.39 -8.95
C LEU A 67 2.73 13.40 -9.22
N PRO A 68 3.34 14.00 -8.19
CA PRO A 68 4.43 14.93 -8.36
C PRO A 68 5.71 14.22 -8.78
N HIS A 69 6.65 14.97 -9.39
CA HIS A 69 7.97 14.47 -9.69
C HIS A 69 8.79 14.23 -8.42
N GLY A 70 9.65 13.21 -8.47
CA GLY A 70 10.48 12.83 -7.33
C GLY A 70 9.82 11.78 -6.44
N ASN A 71 10.18 11.77 -5.16
CA ASN A 71 9.70 10.80 -4.18
C ASN A 71 8.99 11.49 -3.02
N HIS A 72 7.85 10.95 -2.65
CA HIS A 72 6.91 11.56 -1.72
C HIS A 72 6.27 10.51 -0.81
N ILE A 73 5.34 10.92 0.05
CA ILE A 73 4.58 10.03 0.91
C ILE A 73 3.19 9.82 0.30
N ALA A 74 2.81 8.56 0.07
CA ALA A 74 1.45 8.24 -0.32
C ALA A 74 0.67 7.75 0.90
N LEU A 75 -0.49 8.36 1.15
CA LEU A 75 -1.46 7.88 2.14
C LEU A 75 -2.56 7.12 1.42
N LEU A 76 -2.65 5.83 1.68
CA LEU A 76 -3.55 4.93 0.98
C LEU A 76 -4.64 4.42 1.92
N LYS A 77 -5.92 4.51 1.51
CA LYS A 77 -7.04 3.87 2.23
C LYS A 77 -6.74 2.39 2.48
N HIS A 78 -7.08 1.89 3.66
CA HIS A 78 -6.84 0.49 4.00
C HIS A 78 -8.16 -0.25 4.29
N SER A 79 -8.71 -0.96 3.29
CA SER A 79 -10.02 -1.62 3.41
C SER A 79 -10.09 -3.02 2.80
N SER A 80 -9.09 -3.44 2.02
CA SER A 80 -9.06 -4.72 1.32
C SER A 80 -7.68 -5.41 1.43
N SER A 81 -7.55 -6.57 0.87
CA SER A 81 -6.25 -7.16 0.54
C SER A 81 -5.74 -6.67 -0.82
N TRP A 82 -6.63 -6.17 -1.67
CA TRP A 82 -6.34 -5.73 -3.02
C TRP A 82 -5.29 -4.60 -3.06
N GLU A 83 -5.46 -3.55 -2.26
CA GLU A 83 -4.54 -2.41 -2.27
C GLU A 83 -3.13 -2.76 -1.82
N THR A 84 -2.94 -3.85 -1.07
CA THR A 84 -1.60 -4.22 -0.58
C THR A 84 -0.67 -4.70 -1.69
N PHE A 85 -1.19 -5.19 -2.80
CA PHE A 85 -0.40 -5.51 -3.99
C PHE A 85 -0.65 -4.52 -5.14
N ALA A 86 -1.84 -3.96 -5.27
CA ALA A 86 -2.13 -3.00 -6.33
C ALA A 86 -1.26 -1.73 -6.23
N GLN A 87 -0.95 -1.25 -5.02
CA GLN A 87 -0.08 -0.09 -4.82
C GLN A 87 1.25 -0.21 -5.56
N VAL A 88 1.82 -1.41 -5.65
CA VAL A 88 3.10 -1.67 -6.30
C VAL A 88 3.07 -1.32 -7.80
N VAL A 89 1.89 -1.39 -8.41
CA VAL A 89 1.66 -1.03 -9.83
C VAL A 89 1.15 0.41 -9.97
N LEU A 90 0.43 0.91 -8.97
CA LEU A 90 -0.22 2.22 -9.02
C LEU A 90 0.75 3.38 -8.85
N LEU A 91 1.80 3.21 -8.04
CA LEU A 91 2.73 4.25 -7.62
C LEU A 91 4.15 4.00 -8.17
N PRO A 92 5.04 5.01 -8.16
CA PRO A 92 6.45 4.85 -8.53
C PRO A 92 7.21 3.88 -7.63
N ASP A 93 8.53 3.78 -7.79
CA ASP A 93 9.37 2.93 -6.94
C ASP A 93 9.21 3.32 -5.47
N GLN A 94 8.82 2.35 -4.64
CA GLN A 94 8.31 2.60 -3.31
C GLN A 94 8.66 1.53 -2.31
N VAL A 95 8.55 1.90 -1.06
CA VAL A 95 8.48 1.02 0.10
C VAL A 95 7.18 1.28 0.85
N TRP A 96 6.76 0.36 1.68
CA TRP A 96 5.52 0.51 2.45
C TRP A 96 5.69 0.14 3.92
N VAL A 97 4.89 0.81 4.76
CA VAL A 97 4.84 0.53 6.18
C VAL A 97 3.96 -0.70 6.42
N LEU A 98 4.52 -1.70 7.08
CA LEU A 98 3.84 -2.95 7.36
C LEU A 98 3.99 -3.40 8.82
N LYS A 99 3.19 -4.39 9.20
CA LYS A 99 3.26 -5.01 10.52
C LYS A 99 4.53 -5.87 10.63
N ARG A 100 5.34 -5.66 11.68
CA ARG A 100 6.63 -6.32 11.88
C ARG A 100 6.55 -7.84 11.79
N GLU A 101 5.47 -8.45 12.27
CA GLU A 101 5.29 -9.90 12.28
C GLU A 101 5.23 -10.52 10.88
N LEU A 102 4.92 -9.73 9.84
CA LEU A 102 5.01 -10.20 8.45
C LEU A 102 6.45 -10.51 8.02
N THR A 103 7.44 -9.89 8.65
CA THR A 103 8.86 -10.17 8.36
C THR A 103 9.36 -11.48 8.97
N TRP A 104 8.54 -12.16 9.77
CA TRP A 104 8.85 -13.47 10.35
C TRP A 104 8.36 -14.64 9.50
N VAL A 105 7.47 -14.37 8.53
CA VAL A 105 6.99 -15.40 7.61
C VAL A 105 8.13 -15.83 6.69
N PRO A 106 8.49 -17.12 6.62
CA PRO A 106 9.56 -17.61 5.76
C PRO A 106 9.38 -17.14 4.31
N PHE A 107 10.48 -16.85 3.63
CA PHE A 107 10.56 -16.29 2.26
C PHE A 107 9.86 -14.95 2.07
N LEU A 108 8.59 -14.82 2.46
CA LEU A 108 7.87 -13.55 2.38
C LEU A 108 8.57 -12.46 3.21
N GLY A 109 8.98 -12.78 4.44
CA GLY A 109 9.72 -11.85 5.29
C GLY A 109 11.07 -11.45 4.70
N TRP A 110 11.75 -12.37 4.03
CA TRP A 110 13.00 -12.05 3.31
C TRP A 110 12.73 -11.15 2.11
N ALA A 111 11.72 -11.48 1.31
CA ALA A 111 11.30 -10.63 0.18
C ALA A 111 10.96 -9.21 0.63
N LEU A 112 10.20 -9.05 1.74
CA LEU A 112 9.87 -7.74 2.31
C LEU A 112 11.10 -6.97 2.79
N ARG A 113 12.10 -7.64 3.36
CA ARG A 113 13.38 -7.02 3.75
C ARG A 113 14.17 -6.56 2.53
N PHE A 114 14.27 -7.38 1.49
CA PHE A 114 14.92 -7.01 0.23
C PHE A 114 14.20 -5.87 -0.50
N MET A 115 12.89 -5.71 -0.27
CA MET A 115 12.11 -4.56 -0.74
C MET A 115 12.21 -3.35 0.19
N HIS A 116 13.09 -3.37 1.19
CA HIS A 116 13.33 -2.28 2.14
C HIS A 116 12.06 -1.83 2.89
N ALA A 117 11.09 -2.73 3.05
CA ALA A 117 9.83 -2.42 3.70
C ALA A 117 10.04 -1.92 5.16
N ILE A 118 9.23 -0.95 5.57
CA ILE A 118 9.30 -0.33 6.90
C ILE A 118 8.46 -1.16 7.87
N ALA A 119 9.14 -1.98 8.67
CA ALA A 119 8.49 -2.89 9.60
C ALA A 119 8.26 -2.24 10.96
N VAL A 120 6.99 -2.17 11.41
CA VAL A 120 6.63 -1.50 12.67
C VAL A 120 5.85 -2.40 13.62
N ASN A 121 6.11 -2.26 14.90
CA ASN A 121 5.25 -2.78 15.94
C ASN A 121 4.11 -1.79 16.18
N ARG A 122 2.93 -2.08 15.64
CA ARG A 122 1.77 -1.17 15.70
C ARG A 122 1.24 -0.92 17.11
N GLY A 123 1.56 -1.80 18.06
CA GLY A 123 1.17 -1.66 19.46
C GLY A 123 2.10 -0.74 20.29
N ALA A 124 3.23 -0.31 19.71
CA ALA A 124 4.26 0.41 20.47
C ALA A 124 4.03 1.95 20.57
N GLY A 125 2.85 2.43 20.20
CA GLY A 125 2.50 3.87 20.34
C GLY A 125 3.54 4.80 19.71
N GLY A 126 4.11 5.73 20.49
CA GLY A 126 5.12 6.68 20.02
C GLY A 126 6.40 6.03 19.46
N ALA A 127 6.78 4.84 19.93
CA ALA A 127 7.92 4.11 19.39
C ALA A 127 7.66 3.63 17.96
N ALA A 128 6.41 3.29 17.61
CA ALA A 128 6.03 2.98 16.24
C ALA A 128 6.19 4.19 15.31
N VAL A 129 5.79 5.38 15.78
CA VAL A 129 5.98 6.63 15.03
C VAL A 129 7.46 6.90 14.80
N ARG A 130 8.29 6.86 15.85
CA ARG A 130 9.75 7.04 15.71
C ARG A 130 10.36 6.06 14.71
N SER A 131 9.97 4.80 14.76
CA SER A 131 10.44 3.78 13.82
C SER A 131 10.06 4.09 12.35
N VAL A 132 8.85 4.64 12.11
CA VAL A 132 8.45 5.08 10.76
C VAL A 132 9.30 6.26 10.31
N LEU A 133 9.55 7.24 11.18
CA LEU A 133 10.34 8.43 10.85
C LEU A 133 11.78 8.05 10.51
N GLU A 134 12.42 7.25 11.35
CA GLU A 134 13.81 6.82 11.18
C GLU A 134 14.01 6.03 9.89
N GLN A 135 13.26 4.92 9.72
CA GLN A 135 13.35 4.08 8.53
C GLN A 135 12.88 4.84 7.28
N GLY A 136 11.77 5.59 7.36
CA GLY A 136 11.19 6.35 6.25
C GLY A 136 12.14 7.41 5.72
N ARG A 137 12.85 8.13 6.60
CA ARG A 137 13.88 9.09 6.21
C ARG A 137 15.00 8.44 5.37
N ALA A 138 15.46 7.25 5.78
CA ALA A 138 16.45 6.52 5.00
C ALA A 138 15.92 6.18 3.59
N ARG A 139 14.66 5.71 3.47
CA ARG A 139 14.05 5.37 2.18
C ARG A 139 13.84 6.58 1.28
N ILE A 140 13.46 7.72 1.87
CA ILE A 140 13.34 8.99 1.12
C ILE A 140 14.68 9.41 0.54
N ARG A 141 15.78 9.27 1.29
CA ARG A 141 17.15 9.55 0.80
C ARG A 141 17.58 8.62 -0.33
N GLU A 142 17.08 7.38 -0.35
CA GLU A 142 17.29 6.42 -1.43
C GLU A 142 16.43 6.75 -2.69
N GLY A 143 15.65 7.82 -2.68
CA GLY A 143 14.79 8.21 -3.80
C GLY A 143 13.46 7.46 -3.88
N LEU A 144 13.08 6.74 -2.82
CA LEU A 144 11.90 5.89 -2.80
C LEU A 144 10.68 6.61 -2.22
N TRP A 145 9.51 6.34 -2.78
CA TRP A 145 8.24 6.72 -2.17
C TRP A 145 8.00 5.92 -0.90
N VAL A 146 7.33 6.52 0.07
CA VAL A 146 6.90 5.82 1.28
C VAL A 146 5.38 5.72 1.30
N VAL A 147 4.84 4.50 1.23
CA VAL A 147 3.40 4.25 1.30
C VAL A 147 3.01 3.92 2.73
N ILE A 148 2.02 4.64 3.23
CA ILE A 148 1.49 4.48 4.58
C ILE A 148 -0.01 4.23 4.50
N PHE A 149 -0.47 3.24 5.24
CA PHE A 149 -1.89 3.00 5.52
C PHE A 149 -2.23 3.70 6.84
N PRO A 150 -2.75 4.93 6.82
CA PRO A 150 -2.77 5.79 8.00
C PRO A 150 -3.74 5.33 9.08
N GLU A 151 -4.69 4.46 8.74
CA GLU A 151 -5.60 3.81 9.69
C GLU A 151 -4.90 2.76 10.55
N GLY A 152 -3.73 2.27 10.13
CA GLY A 152 -2.96 1.23 10.82
C GLY A 152 -3.62 -0.15 10.85
N THR A 153 -4.82 -0.30 10.33
CA THR A 153 -5.55 -1.57 10.18
C THR A 153 -6.59 -1.43 9.08
N ARG A 154 -7.00 -2.58 8.48
CA ARG A 154 -8.05 -2.56 7.47
C ARG A 154 -9.40 -2.21 8.09
N MET A 155 -10.11 -1.26 7.51
CA MET A 155 -11.45 -0.83 7.89
C MET A 155 -12.52 -1.49 7.00
N ALA A 156 -13.72 -1.68 7.54
CA ALA A 156 -14.85 -2.10 6.72
C ALA A 156 -15.31 -0.95 5.79
N PRO A 157 -16.00 -1.25 4.68
CA PRO A 157 -16.58 -0.21 3.83
C PRO A 157 -17.43 0.77 4.65
N GLY A 158 -17.28 2.06 4.39
CA GLY A 158 -17.98 3.12 5.11
C GLY A 158 -17.47 3.40 6.53
N GLN A 159 -16.48 2.63 7.01
CA GLN A 159 -15.87 2.88 8.31
C GLN A 159 -14.50 3.53 8.15
N THR A 160 -14.15 4.34 9.14
CA THR A 160 -12.83 4.95 9.27
C THR A 160 -12.44 5.04 10.74
N ARG A 161 -11.18 5.34 10.98
CA ARG A 161 -10.65 5.72 12.29
C ARG A 161 -9.69 6.88 12.10
N ARG A 162 -9.40 7.61 13.19
CA ARG A 162 -8.45 8.71 13.17
C ARG A 162 -7.11 8.26 12.56
N TYR A 163 -6.60 9.01 11.59
CA TYR A 163 -5.33 8.74 10.94
C TYR A 163 -4.15 9.02 11.86
N GLY A 164 -3.14 8.14 11.83
CA GLY A 164 -1.90 8.34 12.55
C GLY A 164 -1.05 9.45 11.93
N ILE A 165 -0.33 10.21 12.75
CA ILE A 165 0.40 11.43 12.33
C ILE A 165 1.75 11.17 11.66
N SER A 166 2.24 9.92 11.64
CA SER A 166 3.58 9.59 11.14
C SER A 166 3.83 10.01 9.70
N GLY A 167 2.79 9.98 8.85
CA GLY A 167 2.89 10.42 7.44
C GLY A 167 3.18 11.91 7.32
N ALA A 168 2.47 12.74 8.07
CA ALA A 168 2.67 14.19 8.05
C ALA A 168 4.01 14.58 8.66
N LEU A 169 4.40 13.98 9.78
CA LEU A 169 5.71 14.22 10.39
C LEU A 169 6.84 13.83 9.43
N LEU A 170 6.77 12.66 8.82
CA LEU A 170 7.78 12.22 7.86
C LEU A 170 7.87 13.14 6.64
N ALA A 171 6.73 13.61 6.14
CA ALA A 171 6.67 14.56 5.02
C ALA A 171 7.30 15.91 5.39
N ALA A 172 6.92 16.49 6.53
CA ALA A 172 7.42 17.78 7.00
C ALA A 172 8.93 17.76 7.26
N GLU A 173 9.44 16.73 7.95
CA GLU A 173 10.86 16.59 8.25
C GLU A 173 11.78 16.42 7.02
N ASN A 174 11.23 16.00 5.89
CA ASN A 174 12.00 15.71 4.69
C ASN A 174 11.63 16.60 3.50
N ASP A 175 10.83 17.64 3.71
CA ASP A 175 10.33 18.53 2.66
C ASP A 175 9.67 17.74 1.51
N ARG A 176 8.72 16.86 1.85
CA ARG A 176 7.99 16.03 0.90
C ARG A 176 6.49 16.30 0.99
N LEU A 177 5.82 16.07 -0.13
CA LEU A 177 4.39 16.17 -0.23
C LEU A 177 3.72 14.88 0.24
N ILE A 178 2.47 15.00 0.68
CA ILE A 178 1.57 13.87 0.91
C ILE A 178 0.65 13.75 -0.28
N VAL A 179 0.58 12.56 -0.86
CA VAL A 179 -0.34 12.24 -1.95
C VAL A 179 -1.43 11.32 -1.40
N PRO A 180 -2.67 11.81 -1.24
CA PRO A 180 -3.77 11.00 -0.77
C PRO A 180 -4.29 10.10 -1.89
N VAL A 181 -4.53 8.82 -1.59
CA VAL A 181 -5.04 7.82 -2.54
C VAL A 181 -6.26 7.13 -1.93
N ALA A 182 -7.41 7.35 -2.54
CA ALA A 182 -8.68 6.74 -2.20
C ALA A 182 -9.01 5.57 -3.12
N HIS A 183 -9.78 4.61 -2.63
CA HIS A 183 -10.34 3.53 -3.44
C HIS A 183 -11.52 2.89 -2.72
N ASP A 184 -12.33 2.17 -3.50
CA ASP A 184 -13.53 1.46 -3.05
C ASP A 184 -13.35 -0.07 -3.00
N ALA A 185 -12.11 -0.54 -3.00
CA ALA A 185 -11.79 -1.98 -3.04
C ALA A 185 -12.44 -2.80 -1.92
N GLY A 186 -12.66 -2.20 -0.75
CA GLY A 186 -13.32 -2.86 0.38
C GLY A 186 -14.74 -3.31 0.09
N TYR A 187 -15.44 -2.63 -0.83
CA TYR A 187 -16.77 -3.03 -1.28
C TYR A 187 -16.75 -4.32 -2.12
N TYR A 188 -15.76 -4.45 -2.99
CA TYR A 188 -15.63 -5.60 -3.88
C TYR A 188 -14.96 -6.79 -3.19
N TRP A 189 -13.97 -6.52 -2.36
CA TRP A 189 -13.22 -7.54 -1.62
C TRP A 189 -12.95 -7.08 -0.19
N PRO A 190 -13.90 -7.31 0.73
CA PRO A 190 -13.78 -6.86 2.11
C PRO A 190 -12.64 -7.55 2.86
N ARG A 191 -12.18 -6.91 3.92
CA ARG A 191 -11.01 -7.23 4.76
C ARG A 191 -10.79 -8.70 5.08
N ARG A 192 -11.86 -9.47 5.36
CA ARG A 192 -11.80 -10.90 5.72
C ARG A 192 -12.66 -11.74 4.78
N GLY A 193 -13.06 -11.17 3.66
CA GLY A 193 -13.93 -11.85 2.72
C GLY A 193 -13.18 -12.78 1.80
N LEU A 194 -13.66 -14.01 1.68
CA LEU A 194 -13.23 -14.91 0.61
C LEU A 194 -13.84 -14.47 -0.73
N TYR A 195 -15.08 -14.01 -0.71
CA TYR A 195 -15.82 -13.60 -1.89
C TYR A 195 -15.29 -12.29 -2.49
N LYS A 196 -15.05 -12.27 -3.80
CA LYS A 196 -14.72 -11.10 -4.59
C LYS A 196 -15.90 -10.79 -5.49
N LYS A 197 -16.53 -9.62 -5.28
CA LYS A 197 -17.63 -9.17 -6.15
C LYS A 197 -17.05 -8.82 -7.53
N PRO A 198 -17.69 -9.20 -8.63
CA PRO A 198 -17.30 -8.71 -9.94
C PRO A 198 -17.56 -7.21 -10.06
N GLY A 199 -16.73 -6.50 -10.84
CA GLY A 199 -16.87 -5.07 -11.06
C GLY A 199 -15.56 -4.37 -11.32
N THR A 200 -15.53 -3.06 -11.14
CA THR A 200 -14.34 -2.23 -11.37
C THR A 200 -14.06 -1.37 -10.14
N ILE A 201 -12.95 -1.64 -9.48
CA ILE A 201 -12.45 -0.83 -8.36
C ILE A 201 -12.06 0.53 -8.90
N ARG A 202 -12.64 1.58 -8.33
CA ARG A 202 -12.24 2.95 -8.60
C ARG A 202 -11.09 3.36 -7.68
N VAL A 203 -10.00 3.83 -8.25
CA VAL A 203 -8.86 4.41 -7.53
C VAL A 203 -8.75 5.87 -7.90
N VAL A 204 -8.66 6.75 -6.91
CA VAL A 204 -8.51 8.18 -7.11
C VAL A 204 -7.23 8.66 -6.43
N ILE A 205 -6.34 9.25 -7.21
CA ILE A 205 -5.13 9.92 -6.71
C ILE A 205 -5.45 11.39 -6.58
N GLY A 206 -5.34 11.92 -5.37
CA GLY A 206 -5.70 13.29 -5.04
C GLY A 206 -4.57 14.30 -5.25
N PRO A 207 -4.91 15.59 -5.17
CA PRO A 207 -3.93 16.66 -5.17
C PRO A 207 -2.93 16.49 -4.02
N PRO A 208 -1.64 16.78 -4.26
CA PRO A 208 -0.62 16.74 -3.23
C PRO A 208 -0.89 17.78 -2.12
N ILE A 209 -0.65 17.40 -0.88
CA ILE A 209 -0.82 18.22 0.31
C ILE A 209 0.57 18.54 0.87
N ALA A 210 0.88 19.82 1.07
CA ALA A 210 2.10 20.27 1.72
C ALA A 210 1.99 20.07 3.24
N ALA A 211 3.06 19.55 3.86
CA ALA A 211 3.13 19.31 5.28
C ALA A 211 4.13 20.24 6.01
N ALA A 212 5.07 20.83 5.28
CA ALA A 212 6.09 21.72 5.85
C ALA A 212 5.45 22.93 6.54
N GLY A 213 5.88 23.23 7.79
CA GLY A 213 5.41 24.37 8.56
C GLY A 213 3.96 24.28 9.08
N ARG A 214 3.30 23.12 8.94
CA ARG A 214 1.91 22.90 9.38
C ARG A 214 1.81 21.92 10.54
N ASP A 215 0.75 22.02 11.32
CA ASP A 215 0.46 21.01 12.34
C ASP A 215 0.17 19.66 11.70
N ALA A 216 0.86 18.62 12.18
CA ALA A 216 0.76 17.29 11.63
C ALA A 216 -0.65 16.68 11.75
N ARG A 217 -1.43 17.06 12.78
CA ARG A 217 -2.79 16.56 12.96
C ARG A 217 -3.76 17.21 11.99
N GLU A 218 -3.58 18.52 11.71
CA GLU A 218 -4.37 19.23 10.71
C GLU A 218 -4.13 18.66 9.30
N VAL A 219 -2.86 18.47 8.92
CA VAL A 219 -2.49 17.86 7.63
C VAL A 219 -3.10 16.46 7.49
N MET A 220 -3.06 15.64 8.54
CA MET A 220 -3.65 14.30 8.49
C MET A 220 -5.17 14.33 8.50
N ALA A 221 -5.80 15.31 9.13
CA ALA A 221 -7.26 15.50 9.08
C ALA A 221 -7.72 15.92 7.68
N GLU A 222 -7.00 16.81 7.00
CA GLU A 222 -7.23 17.19 5.61
C GLU A 222 -7.11 15.98 4.67
N ALA A 223 -6.02 15.22 4.79
CA ALA A 223 -5.82 14.00 4.00
C ALA A 223 -6.92 12.96 4.26
N GLN A 224 -7.33 12.78 5.53
CA GLN A 224 -8.42 11.89 5.91
C GLN A 224 -9.74 12.33 5.30
N ALA A 225 -10.11 13.60 5.44
CA ALA A 225 -11.35 14.14 4.89
C ALA A 225 -11.42 13.91 3.37
N TRP A 226 -10.32 14.14 2.66
CA TRP A 226 -10.25 13.93 1.23
C TRP A 226 -10.38 12.43 0.87
N ILE A 227 -9.60 11.54 1.49
CA ILE A 227 -9.61 10.10 1.23
C ILE A 227 -11.00 9.50 1.50
N GLU A 228 -11.62 9.85 2.64
CA GLU A 228 -12.93 9.30 3.01
C GLU A 228 -14.04 9.79 2.07
N ALA A 229 -13.97 11.05 1.62
CA ALA A 229 -14.93 11.60 0.66
C ALA A 229 -14.87 10.87 -0.71
N HIS A 230 -13.68 10.39 -1.12
CA HIS A 230 -13.46 9.75 -2.42
C HIS A 230 -13.47 8.21 -2.37
N SER A 231 -13.56 7.60 -1.16
CA SER A 231 -13.61 6.15 -0.93
C SER A 231 -15.05 5.60 -0.78
N ARG A 232 -16.06 6.42 -1.02
CA ARG A 232 -17.46 6.03 -0.82
C ARG A 232 -18.01 5.25 -2.01
N HIS A 233 -18.88 4.31 -1.70
CA HIS A 233 -19.89 3.66 -2.57
C HIS A 233 -21.25 4.24 -2.31
#